data_e3b5a8aeaac93aef3f7aafbfd7686de5
#
_entry.id   e3b5a8aeaac93aef3f7aafbfd7686de5
#
_cell.length_a   1.000
_cell.length_b   1.000
_cell.length_c   1.000
_cell.angle_alpha   90.00
_cell.angle_beta   90.00
_cell.angle_gamma   90.00
#
_symmetry.space_group_name_H-M   'P 1'
#
loop_
_entity.id
_entity.type
_entity.pdbx_description
1 polymer ?
#
loop_
_entity_poly.entity_id
_entity_poly.type
_entity_poly.pdbx_seq_one_letter_code
_entity_poly.pdbx_strand_id
1 'polypeptide(L)'
;MQHPLLKKNLYLSEILMNKILVILTALLLSGCAAKVSQLQTPKKIEYNGKTYKLTASQDLGTIARYVYLMEPDTLENWQSQIEVLFDRDLVRTIEQRVTLRERVYRNLGVQDFKIRANSTNRKKPATELNGYVIYAPTEQNPSWQVDIAKGKNIPSCGFVQYQYSQKVEQGKKFQRLSKVKIVRHLEKYLVAKESKTLQKADLSWKCENHFNY
;
A
#
# COMPACT_ATOMS: atom_id res chain seq x y z
N MET A 1 31.31 -16.91 -68.24
CA MET A 1 30.33 -17.94 -67.88
C MET A 1 30.39 -18.12 -66.34
N GLN A 2 29.40 -17.58 -65.60
CA GLN A 2 29.36 -17.72 -64.10
C GLN A 2 28.60 -19.01 -63.75
N HIS A 3 29.23 -19.83 -62.93
CA HIS A 3 28.73 -21.16 -62.54
C HIS A 3 27.41 -21.06 -61.78
N PRO A 4 26.32 -21.74 -62.20
CA PRO A 4 24.99 -21.63 -61.54
C PRO A 4 24.94 -22.23 -60.14
N LEU A 5 25.93 -23.02 -59.72
CA LEU A 5 26.00 -23.67 -58.42
C LEU A 5 26.37 -22.70 -57.27
N LEU A 6 27.09 -21.61 -57.53
CA LEU A 6 27.43 -20.63 -56.49
C LEU A 6 26.21 -19.80 -56.05
N LYS A 7 25.29 -19.45 -56.95
CA LYS A 7 24.07 -18.68 -56.60
C LYS A 7 23.10 -19.49 -55.72
N LYS A 8 23.04 -20.81 -55.88
CA LYS A 8 22.12 -21.67 -55.12
C LYS A 8 22.54 -21.83 -53.66
N ASN A 9 23.84 -21.86 -53.39
CA ASN A 9 24.37 -21.94 -52.04
C ASN A 9 24.23 -20.64 -51.25
N LEU A 10 24.35 -19.46 -51.90
CA LEU A 10 24.09 -18.19 -51.22
C LEU A 10 22.62 -18.03 -50.85
N TYR A 11 21.69 -18.46 -51.68
CA TYR A 11 20.26 -18.35 -51.42
C TYR A 11 19.81 -19.26 -50.28
N LEU A 12 20.38 -20.47 -50.13
CA LEU A 12 20.13 -21.38 -49.02
C LEU A 12 20.65 -20.84 -47.69
N SER A 13 21.83 -20.17 -47.71
CA SER A 13 22.41 -19.58 -46.48
C SER A 13 21.59 -18.40 -45.95
N GLU A 14 21.05 -17.54 -46.84
CA GLU A 14 20.18 -16.43 -46.44
C GLU A 14 18.84 -16.91 -45.85
N ILE A 15 18.23 -17.92 -46.45
CA ILE A 15 16.97 -18.51 -45.91
C ILE A 15 17.21 -19.18 -44.56
N LEU A 16 18.34 -19.85 -44.36
CA LEU A 16 18.70 -20.49 -43.10
C LEU A 16 18.97 -19.46 -42.00
N MET A 17 19.73 -18.38 -42.31
CA MET A 17 20.00 -17.27 -41.38
C MET A 17 18.73 -16.55 -40.95
N ASN A 18 17.80 -16.26 -41.89
CA ASN A 18 16.52 -15.63 -41.52
C ASN A 18 15.65 -16.52 -40.65
N LYS A 19 15.63 -17.84 -40.89
CA LYS A 19 14.89 -18.78 -39.99
C LYS A 19 15.48 -18.89 -38.59
N ILE A 20 16.82 -18.88 -38.49
CA ILE A 20 17.53 -18.88 -37.21
C ILE A 20 17.27 -17.57 -36.42
N LEU A 21 17.27 -16.42 -37.12
CA LEU A 21 17.00 -15.12 -36.52
C LEU A 21 15.56 -15.03 -35.97
N VAL A 22 14.57 -15.57 -36.70
CA VAL A 22 13.16 -15.58 -36.26
C VAL A 22 12.97 -16.51 -35.06
N ILE A 23 13.67 -17.64 -34.99
CA ILE A 23 13.61 -18.55 -33.84
C ILE A 23 14.28 -17.92 -32.61
N LEU A 24 15.41 -17.22 -32.81
CA LEU A 24 16.11 -16.53 -31.73
C LEU A 24 15.29 -15.37 -31.15
N THR A 25 14.58 -14.60 -31.97
CA THR A 25 13.69 -13.52 -31.52
C THR A 25 12.44 -14.07 -30.82
N ALA A 26 11.90 -15.21 -31.24
CA ALA A 26 10.77 -15.84 -30.55
C ALA A 26 11.15 -16.38 -29.16
N LEU A 27 12.37 -16.85 -28.96
CA LEU A 27 12.88 -17.31 -27.65
C LEU A 27 13.14 -16.16 -26.67
N LEU A 28 13.42 -14.95 -27.16
CA LEU A 28 13.63 -13.77 -26.29
C LEU A 28 12.32 -13.15 -25.79
N LEU A 29 11.17 -13.49 -26.40
CA LEU A 29 9.85 -13.01 -26.00
C LEU A 29 9.14 -13.91 -24.97
N SER A 30 9.71 -15.05 -24.61
CA SER A 30 9.23 -15.84 -23.45
C SER A 30 9.68 -15.19 -22.15
N GLY A 31 9.21 -13.96 -21.91
CA GLY A 31 9.32 -13.30 -20.61
C GLY A 31 8.67 -14.19 -19.57
N CYS A 32 9.40 -14.57 -18.52
CA CYS A 32 8.83 -15.22 -17.35
C CYS A 32 7.67 -14.36 -16.85
N ALA A 33 6.44 -14.80 -17.03
CA ALA A 33 5.28 -14.19 -16.40
C ALA A 33 5.46 -14.32 -14.88
N ALA A 34 5.86 -13.24 -14.23
CA ALA A 34 6.03 -13.22 -12.79
C ALA A 34 4.66 -13.40 -12.14
N LYS A 35 4.56 -14.36 -11.23
CA LYS A 35 3.36 -14.57 -10.44
C LYS A 35 3.14 -13.35 -9.55
N VAL A 36 2.13 -12.54 -9.86
CA VAL A 36 1.78 -11.35 -9.07
C VAL A 36 0.60 -11.69 -8.18
N SER A 37 0.80 -11.63 -6.85
CA SER A 37 -0.30 -11.79 -5.90
C SER A 37 -1.19 -10.55 -5.93
N GLN A 38 -2.50 -10.76 -5.96
CA GLN A 38 -3.49 -9.68 -5.85
C GLN A 38 -4.31 -9.85 -4.58
N LEU A 39 -4.53 -8.74 -3.89
CA LEU A 39 -5.38 -8.70 -2.72
C LEU A 39 -6.84 -8.59 -3.16
N GLN A 40 -7.68 -9.53 -2.70
CA GLN A 40 -9.13 -9.39 -2.86
C GLN A 40 -9.63 -8.30 -1.92
N THR A 41 -10.03 -7.17 -2.47
CA THR A 41 -10.58 -6.06 -1.69
C THR A 41 -12.08 -5.96 -1.86
N PRO A 42 -12.85 -5.73 -0.77
CA PRO A 42 -14.29 -5.56 -0.85
C PRO A 42 -14.64 -4.23 -1.56
N LYS A 43 -15.81 -4.17 -2.21
CA LYS A 43 -16.31 -2.90 -2.79
C LYS A 43 -16.73 -1.89 -1.73
N LYS A 44 -17.03 -2.33 -0.51
CA LYS A 44 -17.46 -1.51 0.62
C LYS A 44 -16.86 -2.02 1.91
N ILE A 45 -16.59 -1.11 2.83
CA ILE A 45 -16.11 -1.39 4.18
C ILE A 45 -17.02 -0.69 5.17
N GLU A 46 -17.52 -1.44 6.17
CA GLU A 46 -18.25 -0.87 7.29
C GLU A 46 -17.27 -0.55 8.42
N TYR A 47 -17.28 0.71 8.89
CA TYR A 47 -16.43 1.15 9.98
C TYR A 47 -17.16 2.18 10.84
N ASN A 48 -17.26 1.94 12.16
CA ASN A 48 -18.00 2.79 13.10
C ASN A 48 -19.45 3.10 12.67
N GLY A 49 -20.15 2.13 12.10
CA GLY A 49 -21.53 2.30 11.60
C GLY A 49 -21.65 3.17 10.36
N LYS A 50 -20.53 3.42 9.66
CA LYS A 50 -20.49 4.17 8.41
C LYS A 50 -19.98 3.28 7.29
N THR A 51 -20.56 3.46 6.10
CA THR A 51 -20.18 2.72 4.88
C THR A 51 -19.20 3.52 4.05
N TYR A 52 -18.02 2.95 3.82
CA TYR A 52 -16.98 3.48 2.94
C TYR A 52 -16.96 2.67 1.65
N LYS A 53 -17.04 3.34 0.49
CA LYS A 53 -17.04 2.71 -0.84
C LYS A 53 -15.67 2.83 -1.47
N LEU A 54 -15.20 1.78 -2.17
CA LEU A 54 -13.96 1.83 -2.94
C LEU A 54 -14.09 2.92 -4.02
N THR A 55 -13.31 3.97 -3.87
CA THR A 55 -13.34 5.17 -4.73
C THR A 55 -12.14 5.21 -5.68
N ALA A 56 -10.99 4.74 -5.22
CA ALA A 56 -9.79 4.67 -6.05
C ALA A 56 -8.96 3.43 -5.72
N SER A 57 -8.27 2.92 -6.75
CA SER A 57 -7.25 1.88 -6.59
C SER A 57 -6.07 2.18 -7.49
N GLN A 58 -4.87 1.93 -6.99
CA GLN A 58 -3.62 2.09 -7.72
C GLN A 58 -2.72 0.89 -7.44
N ASP A 59 -2.24 0.24 -8.49
CA ASP A 59 -1.24 -0.82 -8.40
C ASP A 59 0.07 -0.34 -9.01
N LEU A 60 1.13 -0.33 -8.20
CA LEU A 60 2.49 0.10 -8.57
C LEU A 60 3.45 -1.10 -8.69
N GLY A 61 2.92 -2.31 -8.88
CA GLY A 61 3.70 -3.54 -8.98
C GLY A 61 4.09 -4.11 -7.62
N THR A 62 4.96 -3.47 -6.88
CA THR A 62 5.37 -3.93 -5.53
C THR A 62 4.37 -3.57 -4.45
N ILE A 63 3.64 -2.48 -4.63
CA ILE A 63 2.66 -1.97 -3.68
C ILE A 63 1.35 -1.67 -4.42
N ALA A 64 0.22 -2.06 -3.83
CA ALA A 64 -1.10 -1.62 -4.27
C ALA A 64 -1.79 -0.83 -3.15
N ARG A 65 -2.60 0.14 -3.54
CA ARG A 65 -3.31 1.05 -2.64
C ARG A 65 -4.78 1.11 -3.03
N TYR A 66 -5.67 1.01 -2.04
CA TYR A 66 -7.11 1.07 -2.21
C TYR A 66 -7.69 2.10 -1.26
N VAL A 67 -8.39 3.10 -1.79
CA VAL A 67 -8.96 4.21 -1.03
C VAL A 67 -10.47 4.11 -1.02
N TYR A 68 -11.04 4.17 0.16
CA TYR A 68 -12.47 4.09 0.41
C TYR A 68 -12.96 5.39 1.05
N LEU A 69 -13.99 5.97 0.49
CA LEU A 69 -14.62 7.20 0.98
C LEU A 69 -16.10 7.00 1.29
N MET A 70 -16.61 7.85 2.16
CA MET A 70 -18.07 7.99 2.35
C MET A 70 -18.62 8.95 1.32
N GLU A 71 -19.86 8.78 0.89
CA GLU A 71 -20.57 9.80 0.16
C GLU A 71 -20.99 10.96 1.10
N PRO A 72 -20.85 12.22 0.68
CA PRO A 72 -20.45 12.72 -0.65
C PRO A 72 -18.95 13.06 -0.80
N ASP A 73 -18.07 12.52 0.03
CA ASP A 73 -16.62 12.82 0.01
C ASP A 73 -16.00 12.47 -1.35
N THR A 74 -14.98 13.24 -1.75
CA THR A 74 -14.13 13.01 -2.94
C THR A 74 -12.67 12.85 -2.56
N LEU A 75 -11.81 12.42 -3.49
CA LEU A 75 -10.37 12.28 -3.24
C LEU A 75 -9.70 13.60 -2.84
N GLU A 76 -10.18 14.71 -3.35
CA GLU A 76 -9.69 16.06 -3.06
C GLU A 76 -10.25 16.61 -1.75
N ASN A 77 -11.51 16.28 -1.46
CA ASN A 77 -12.23 16.81 -0.31
C ASN A 77 -12.96 15.72 0.45
N TRP A 78 -12.30 15.20 1.49
CA TRP A 78 -12.82 14.16 2.37
C TRP A 78 -12.66 14.56 3.84
N GLN A 79 -13.52 14.05 4.70
CA GLN A 79 -13.46 14.23 6.15
C GLN A 79 -12.84 13.01 6.84
N SER A 80 -13.19 11.83 6.36
CA SER A 80 -12.54 10.58 6.80
C SER A 80 -12.43 9.60 5.65
N GLN A 81 -11.39 8.77 5.69
CA GLN A 81 -11.17 7.74 4.68
C GLN A 81 -10.63 6.46 5.31
N ILE A 82 -10.81 5.37 4.58
CA ILE A 82 -10.10 4.13 4.84
C ILE A 82 -9.15 3.89 3.69
N GLU A 83 -7.92 3.52 4.03
CA GLU A 83 -6.92 3.10 3.07
C GLU A 83 -6.47 1.69 3.38
N VAL A 84 -6.45 0.84 2.35
CA VAL A 84 -5.82 -0.48 2.41
C VAL A 84 -4.56 -0.41 1.57
N LEU A 85 -3.42 -0.60 2.22
CA LEU A 85 -2.12 -0.72 1.57
C LEU A 85 -1.73 -2.20 1.53
N PHE A 86 -1.39 -2.67 0.34
CA PHE A 86 -0.88 -4.02 0.12
C PHE A 86 0.56 -3.96 -0.39
N ASP A 87 1.51 -4.51 0.37
CA ASP A 87 2.92 -4.60 0.00
C ASP A 87 3.28 -6.07 -0.23
N ARG A 88 3.67 -6.40 -1.46
CA ARG A 88 3.98 -7.76 -1.93
C ARG A 88 5.32 -8.30 -1.42
N ASP A 89 6.07 -7.50 -0.67
CA ASP A 89 7.33 -7.96 -0.07
C ASP A 89 7.05 -9.02 1.01
N LEU A 90 7.40 -10.26 0.71
CA LEU A 90 7.23 -11.41 1.60
C LEU A 90 8.35 -11.56 2.63
N VAL A 91 9.46 -10.88 2.44
CA VAL A 91 10.70 -11.08 3.23
C VAL A 91 10.77 -10.10 4.40
N ARG A 92 10.27 -8.88 4.21
CA ARG A 92 10.38 -7.82 5.22
C ARG A 92 9.60 -8.15 6.48
N THR A 93 10.27 -8.13 7.63
CA THR A 93 9.65 -8.36 8.94
C THR A 93 8.78 -7.17 9.37
N ILE A 94 7.94 -7.36 10.36
CA ILE A 94 7.12 -6.28 10.94
C ILE A 94 8.00 -5.19 11.56
N GLU A 95 9.08 -5.56 12.24
CA GLU A 95 10.04 -4.64 12.85
C GLU A 95 10.73 -3.77 11.78
N GLN A 96 11.14 -4.38 10.67
CA GLN A 96 11.72 -3.64 9.53
C GLN A 96 10.72 -2.67 8.91
N ARG A 97 9.43 -3.04 8.83
CA ARG A 97 8.35 -2.17 8.36
C ARG A 97 8.13 -0.98 9.30
N VAL A 98 8.18 -1.20 10.61
CA VAL A 98 8.13 -0.14 11.63
C VAL A 98 9.29 0.83 11.43
N THR A 99 10.53 0.32 11.38
CA THR A 99 11.74 1.15 11.19
C THR A 99 11.68 1.99 9.91
N LEU A 100 11.21 1.38 8.80
CA LEU A 100 11.05 2.09 7.54
C LEU A 100 10.06 3.25 7.65
N ARG A 101 8.89 3.00 8.27
CA ARG A 101 7.85 4.04 8.45
C ARG A 101 8.30 5.16 9.36
N GLU A 102 8.94 4.85 10.46
CA GLU A 102 9.49 5.87 11.35
C GLU A 102 10.50 6.76 10.62
N ARG A 103 11.36 6.17 9.77
CA ARG A 103 12.29 6.93 8.93
C ARG A 103 11.56 7.86 7.97
N VAL A 104 10.52 7.36 7.29
CA VAL A 104 9.71 8.18 6.38
C VAL A 104 9.08 9.35 7.11
N TYR A 105 8.46 9.14 8.26
CA TYR A 105 7.83 10.23 9.02
C TYR A 105 8.85 11.26 9.50
N ARG A 106 10.02 10.84 10.01
CA ARG A 106 11.09 11.77 10.40
C ARG A 106 11.61 12.58 9.21
N ASN A 107 11.80 11.95 8.05
CA ASN A 107 12.24 12.63 6.82
C ASN A 107 11.22 13.65 6.31
N LEU A 108 9.92 13.42 6.55
CA LEU A 108 8.84 14.37 6.25
C LEU A 108 8.66 15.44 7.34
N GLY A 109 9.52 15.47 8.37
CA GLY A 109 9.42 16.43 9.48
C GLY A 109 8.27 16.18 10.45
N VAL A 110 7.59 15.01 10.34
CA VAL A 110 6.52 14.65 11.28
C VAL A 110 7.12 14.19 12.59
N GLN A 111 6.66 14.78 13.69
CA GLN A 111 7.16 14.51 15.03
C GLN A 111 6.15 13.72 15.88
N ASP A 112 4.88 13.86 15.59
CA ASP A 112 3.78 13.35 16.42
C ASP A 112 3.28 12.01 15.86
N PHE A 113 4.05 10.93 16.10
CA PHE A 113 3.68 9.57 15.71
C PHE A 113 4.15 8.52 16.72
N LYS A 114 3.50 7.37 16.67
CA LYS A 114 3.90 6.19 17.43
C LYS A 114 3.54 4.94 16.65
N ILE A 115 4.54 4.15 16.30
CA ILE A 115 4.37 2.90 15.59
C ILE A 115 5.03 1.79 16.40
N ARG A 116 4.42 0.63 16.42
CA ARG A 116 4.91 -0.51 17.20
C ARG A 116 4.74 -1.81 16.42
N ALA A 117 5.72 -2.66 16.56
CA ALA A 117 5.66 -4.07 16.23
C ALA A 117 5.09 -4.82 17.46
N ASN A 118 4.01 -5.55 17.27
CA ASN A 118 3.36 -6.30 18.33
C ASN A 118 3.48 -7.80 18.08
N SER A 119 3.84 -8.53 19.14
CA SER A 119 3.86 -9.99 19.14
C SER A 119 2.84 -10.50 20.15
N THR A 120 2.16 -11.58 19.84
CA THR A 120 1.29 -12.30 20.77
C THR A 120 2.08 -12.98 21.90
N ASN A 121 3.38 -13.20 21.69
CA ASN A 121 4.30 -13.78 22.66
C ASN A 121 5.65 -13.05 22.57
N ARG A 122 6.16 -12.54 23.69
CA ARG A 122 7.45 -11.81 23.77
C ARG A 122 8.66 -12.59 23.22
N LYS A 123 8.58 -13.93 23.18
CA LYS A 123 9.65 -14.80 22.65
C LYS A 123 9.50 -15.07 21.14
N LYS A 124 8.44 -14.58 20.48
CA LYS A 124 8.20 -14.77 19.03
C LYS A 124 8.35 -13.44 18.28
N PRO A 125 8.72 -13.48 17.01
CA PRO A 125 8.72 -12.30 16.14
C PRO A 125 7.36 -11.60 16.17
N ALA A 126 7.35 -10.29 15.92
CA ALA A 126 6.11 -9.55 15.82
C ALA A 126 5.26 -10.03 14.63
N THR A 127 3.96 -10.10 14.85
CA THR A 127 2.99 -10.55 13.83
C THR A 127 2.14 -9.41 13.30
N GLU A 128 2.08 -8.29 14.05
CA GLU A 128 1.27 -7.14 13.70
C GLU A 128 2.05 -5.83 13.89
N LEU A 129 1.72 -4.86 13.03
CA LEU A 129 2.09 -3.46 13.17
C LEU A 129 0.85 -2.70 13.63
N ASN A 130 1.01 -1.84 14.65
CA ASN A 130 -0.02 -0.89 15.04
C ASN A 130 0.61 0.48 15.27
N GLY A 131 -0.12 1.54 14.93
CA GLY A 131 0.39 2.87 15.16
C GLY A 131 -0.55 3.98 14.73
N TYR A 132 -0.11 5.20 15.00
CA TYR A 132 -0.76 6.41 14.54
C TYR A 132 0.27 7.46 14.13
N VAL A 133 -0.19 8.41 13.36
CA VAL A 133 0.52 9.63 13.03
C VAL A 133 -0.45 10.81 13.03
N ILE A 134 0.02 11.96 13.54
CA ILE A 134 -0.74 13.22 13.58
C ILE A 134 0.01 14.24 12.74
N TYR A 135 -0.60 14.67 11.64
CA TYR A 135 -0.07 15.73 10.80
C TYR A 135 -0.66 17.07 11.23
N ALA A 136 0.23 18.03 11.46
CA ALA A 136 -0.18 19.39 11.71
C ALA A 136 -0.68 20.06 10.41
N PRO A 137 -1.55 21.07 10.52
CA PRO A 137 -1.99 21.86 9.38
C PRO A 137 -0.82 22.48 8.62
N THR A 138 -0.98 22.56 7.29
CA THR A 138 -0.09 23.26 6.36
C THR A 138 -0.91 24.24 5.52
N GLU A 139 -0.27 25.08 4.71
CA GLU A 139 -0.98 25.96 3.77
C GLU A 139 -1.86 25.18 2.78
N GLN A 140 -1.38 24.03 2.32
CA GLN A 140 -2.12 23.16 1.38
C GLN A 140 -3.19 22.32 2.07
N ASN A 141 -3.04 22.01 3.35
CA ASN A 141 -4.01 21.26 4.13
C ASN A 141 -4.25 21.94 5.48
N PRO A 142 -5.24 22.83 5.60
CA PRO A 142 -5.46 23.66 6.80
C PRO A 142 -6.03 22.87 7.99
N SER A 143 -6.30 21.58 7.85
CA SER A 143 -6.81 20.72 8.91
C SER A 143 -5.70 19.88 9.54
N TRP A 144 -5.85 19.53 10.80
CA TRP A 144 -5.13 18.42 11.39
C TRP A 144 -5.56 17.13 10.71
N GLN A 145 -4.63 16.19 10.48
CA GLN A 145 -4.98 14.86 10.02
C GLN A 145 -4.44 13.83 11.01
N VAL A 146 -5.27 12.87 11.36
CA VAL A 146 -4.89 11.76 12.24
C VAL A 146 -5.10 10.46 11.47
N ASP A 147 -4.01 9.72 11.30
CA ASP A 147 -4.04 8.40 10.68
C ASP A 147 -3.76 7.34 11.75
N ILE A 148 -4.59 6.33 11.80
CA ILE A 148 -4.43 5.18 12.69
C ILE A 148 -4.35 3.93 11.82
N ALA A 149 -3.34 3.11 12.05
CA ALA A 149 -3.07 1.96 11.21
C ALA A 149 -2.89 0.67 12.02
N LYS A 150 -3.36 -0.43 11.42
CA LYS A 150 -3.08 -1.82 11.82
C LYS A 150 -2.63 -2.58 10.58
N GLY A 151 -1.60 -3.41 10.70
CA GLY A 151 -1.13 -4.22 9.57
C GLY A 151 -0.56 -5.55 10.02
N LYS A 152 -0.62 -6.53 9.14
CA LYS A 152 -0.06 -7.87 9.37
C LYS A 152 0.46 -8.49 8.08
N ASN A 153 1.40 -9.42 8.20
CA ASN A 153 1.78 -10.27 7.10
C ASN A 153 0.70 -11.33 6.86
N ILE A 154 0.35 -11.53 5.59
CA ILE A 154 -0.53 -12.60 5.13
C ILE A 154 0.35 -13.65 4.48
N PRO A 155 0.35 -14.90 4.96
CA PRO A 155 1.20 -15.96 4.43
C PRO A 155 1.10 -16.10 2.91
N SER A 156 2.24 -16.21 2.22
CA SER A 156 2.35 -16.37 0.77
C SER A 156 1.74 -15.24 -0.08
N CYS A 157 1.39 -14.11 0.53
CA CYS A 157 0.70 -13.01 -0.10
C CYS A 157 1.48 -11.70 -0.02
N GLY A 158 1.85 -11.29 1.17
CA GLY A 158 2.53 -10.03 1.43
C GLY A 158 2.08 -9.43 2.76
N PHE A 159 2.22 -8.12 2.88
CA PHE A 159 1.78 -7.36 4.03
C PHE A 159 0.58 -6.50 3.68
N VAL A 160 -0.46 -6.57 4.51
CA VAL A 160 -1.63 -5.70 4.39
C VAL A 160 -1.69 -4.75 5.56
N GLN A 161 -1.87 -3.46 5.28
CA GLN A 161 -2.20 -2.45 6.26
C GLN A 161 -3.56 -1.86 5.98
N TYR A 162 -4.35 -1.80 7.03
CA TYR A 162 -5.60 -1.08 7.10
C TYR A 162 -5.37 0.22 7.87
N GLN A 163 -5.74 1.34 7.28
CA GLN A 163 -5.58 2.66 7.88
C GLN A 163 -6.91 3.40 7.87
N TYR A 164 -7.28 3.95 9.00
CA TYR A 164 -8.34 4.94 9.12
C TYR A 164 -7.70 6.32 9.25
N SER A 165 -8.14 7.26 8.44
CA SER A 165 -7.67 8.65 8.46
C SER A 165 -8.85 9.58 8.70
N GLN A 166 -8.64 10.60 9.54
CA GLN A 166 -9.65 11.62 9.84
C GLN A 166 -9.02 13.00 9.82
N LYS A 167 -9.66 13.93 9.11
CA LYS A 167 -9.37 15.37 9.18
C LYS A 167 -10.10 15.97 10.38
N VAL A 168 -9.42 16.88 11.06
CA VAL A 168 -9.95 17.62 12.20
C VAL A 168 -9.71 19.10 11.97
N GLU A 169 -10.77 19.85 11.74
CA GLU A 169 -10.71 21.27 11.45
C GLU A 169 -10.19 22.09 12.64
N GLN A 170 -9.52 23.19 12.34
CA GLN A 170 -9.08 24.17 13.33
C GLN A 170 -10.24 25.05 13.80
N GLY A 171 -11.19 24.48 14.54
CA GLY A 171 -12.26 25.26 15.16
C GLY A 171 -11.72 26.26 16.21
N LYS A 172 -12.55 27.25 16.59
CA LYS A 172 -12.20 28.32 17.56
C LYS A 172 -11.51 27.82 18.82
N LYS A 173 -11.85 26.61 19.28
CA LYS A 173 -11.23 25.98 20.45
C LYS A 173 -9.74 25.63 20.21
N PHE A 174 -9.40 25.06 19.04
CA PHE A 174 -8.03 24.68 18.73
C PHE A 174 -7.14 25.88 18.42
N GLN A 175 -7.69 26.95 17.84
CA GLN A 175 -6.94 28.18 17.56
C GLN A 175 -6.34 28.84 18.82
N ARG A 176 -6.93 28.56 20.01
CA ARG A 176 -6.48 29.09 21.30
C ARG A 176 -5.52 28.15 22.04
N LEU A 177 -5.20 26.99 21.50
CA LEU A 177 -4.36 25.99 22.14
C LEU A 177 -2.99 25.94 21.48
N SER A 178 -1.95 25.67 22.26
CA SER A 178 -0.64 25.33 21.71
C SER A 178 -0.68 23.99 20.98
N LYS A 179 0.22 23.79 19.99
CA LYS A 179 0.39 22.53 19.24
C LYS A 179 0.42 21.33 20.19
N VAL A 180 1.21 21.37 21.26
CA VAL A 180 1.34 20.27 22.25
C VAL A 180 0.01 19.94 22.90
N LYS A 181 -0.81 20.93 23.24
CA LYS A 181 -2.13 20.70 23.84
C LYS A 181 -3.10 20.08 22.83
N ILE A 182 -3.04 20.48 21.56
CA ILE A 182 -3.87 19.91 20.49
C ILE A 182 -3.49 18.44 20.28
N VAL A 183 -2.21 18.15 20.09
CA VAL A 183 -1.70 16.77 19.88
C VAL A 183 -2.14 15.87 21.04
N ARG A 184 -1.94 16.29 22.28
CA ARG A 184 -2.38 15.54 23.47
C ARG A 184 -3.89 15.31 23.48
N HIS A 185 -4.68 16.29 23.04
CA HIS A 185 -6.13 16.14 22.91
C HIS A 185 -6.51 15.11 21.83
N LEU A 186 -5.88 15.17 20.65
CA LEU A 186 -6.10 14.22 19.56
C LEU A 186 -5.70 12.79 19.97
N GLU A 187 -4.57 12.64 20.65
CA GLU A 187 -4.13 11.34 21.18
C GLU A 187 -5.15 10.76 22.18
N LYS A 188 -5.59 11.57 23.14
CA LYS A 188 -6.48 11.12 24.21
C LYS A 188 -7.86 10.72 23.70
N TYR A 189 -8.41 11.47 22.76
CA TYR A 189 -9.83 11.32 22.38
C TYR A 189 -10.00 10.62 21.03
N LEU A 190 -9.22 10.98 20.02
CA LEU A 190 -9.36 10.41 18.69
C LEU A 190 -8.52 9.14 18.53
N VAL A 191 -7.21 9.23 18.73
CA VAL A 191 -6.31 8.08 18.58
C VAL A 191 -6.71 6.94 19.49
N ALA A 192 -6.97 7.23 20.78
CA ALA A 192 -7.34 6.18 21.75
C ALA A 192 -8.66 5.48 21.39
N LYS A 193 -9.65 6.23 20.90
CA LYS A 193 -10.94 5.67 20.45
C LYS A 193 -10.76 4.82 19.20
N GLU A 194 -10.17 5.40 18.16
CA GLU A 194 -10.10 4.75 16.85
C GLU A 194 -9.11 3.57 16.85
N SER A 195 -8.04 3.62 17.65
CA SER A 195 -7.16 2.46 17.84
C SER A 195 -7.91 1.24 18.42
N LYS A 196 -8.81 1.45 19.39
CA LYS A 196 -9.64 0.36 19.94
C LYS A 196 -10.60 -0.20 18.89
N THR A 197 -11.16 0.64 18.04
CA THR A 197 -12.04 0.22 16.94
C THR A 197 -11.27 -0.56 15.91
N LEU A 198 -10.11 -0.05 15.49
CA LEU A 198 -9.28 -0.66 14.47
C LEU A 198 -8.71 -2.02 14.91
N GLN A 199 -8.43 -2.19 16.23
CA GLN A 199 -8.00 -3.48 16.75
C GLN A 199 -9.04 -4.59 16.56
N LYS A 200 -10.33 -4.25 16.55
CA LYS A 200 -11.44 -5.18 16.33
C LYS A 200 -11.72 -5.44 14.85
N ALA A 201 -11.18 -4.61 13.97
CA ALA A 201 -11.39 -4.78 12.53
C ALA A 201 -10.82 -6.13 12.08
N ASP A 202 -11.63 -6.89 11.35
CA ASP A 202 -11.18 -8.12 10.74
C ASP A 202 -10.27 -7.78 9.53
N LEU A 203 -9.07 -8.34 9.56
CA LEU A 203 -8.10 -8.26 8.46
C LEU A 203 -7.91 -9.65 7.79
N SER A 204 -8.97 -10.44 7.72
CA SER A 204 -8.98 -11.74 7.02
C SER A 204 -8.98 -11.56 5.50
N TRP A 205 -8.01 -10.82 5.00
CA TRP A 205 -7.82 -10.58 3.57
C TRP A 205 -7.31 -11.85 2.90
N LYS A 206 -7.85 -12.11 1.70
CA LYS A 206 -7.42 -13.23 0.85
C LYS A 206 -6.61 -12.68 -0.32
N CYS A 207 -5.61 -13.45 -0.75
CA CYS A 207 -4.90 -13.20 -1.99
C CYS A 207 -5.28 -14.21 -3.05
N GLU A 208 -5.47 -13.72 -4.25
CA GLU A 208 -5.47 -14.53 -5.46
C GLU A 208 -4.07 -14.50 -6.09
N ASN A 209 -3.60 -15.69 -6.46
CA ASN A 209 -2.39 -15.82 -7.23
C ASN A 209 -2.79 -15.88 -8.70
N HIS A 210 -2.72 -14.78 -9.41
CA HIS A 210 -2.90 -14.79 -10.86
C HIS A 210 -1.61 -15.22 -11.54
N PHE A 211 -1.72 -16.22 -12.43
CA PHE A 211 -0.70 -16.46 -13.44
C PHE A 211 -1.03 -15.53 -14.61
N ASN A 212 -0.24 -14.51 -14.84
CA ASN A 212 -0.31 -13.77 -16.10
C ASN A 212 0.33 -14.67 -17.17
N TYR A 213 -0.47 -15.23 -18.06
CA TYR A 213 -0.04 -15.95 -19.26
C TYR A 213 0.33 -14.95 -20.35
#